data_9198a64e31e8547e350146190db250c8
#
_entry.id   9198a64e31e8547e350146190db250c8
#
_cell.length_a   1.000
_cell.length_b   1.000
_cell.length_c   1.000
_cell.angle_alpha   90.00
_cell.angle_beta   90.00
_cell.angle_gamma   90.00
#
_symmetry.space_group_name_H-M   'P 1'
#
loop_
_entity.id
_entity.type
_entity.pdbx_description
1 polymer ?
#
loop_
_entity_poly.entity_id
_entity_poly.type
_entity_poly.pdbx_seq_one_letter_code
_entity_poly.pdbx_strand_id
1 'polypeptide(L)'
;QLSIQHSTFNFFIMIKKLFTLFICMFSFAMTFTSCSDEAFDVDSVNKQTILVYYPWTGSTTSSGLKQYLANNIDSICQGIVAKKGLSDSRVMVFFSEKYNKSTLYDLQYDAASKTVNRVPVKTYEDNSYCTAEGFANLLNEVKQNAEALNYALIIGVHGSGWTYAEDWVNYPNYARPSFGSTATTGKPSSAFSGIQFGSDPDHPVTRFFGSVNSKSYAMDIPTLAEGIRQSGLKMQYILFDACYMGNVETAYELKDVTNYLISSS
;
A
#
# COMPACT_ATOMS: atom_id res chain seq x y z
N GLN A 1 11.85 -45.98 -70.99
CA GLN A 1 11.96 -45.96 -69.51
C GLN A 1 12.83 -44.82 -68.95
N LEU A 2 13.73 -44.17 -69.68
CA LEU A 2 14.65 -43.14 -69.19
C LEU A 2 13.95 -41.73 -69.09
N SER A 3 12.90 -41.47 -69.84
CA SER A 3 12.23 -40.13 -69.89
C SER A 3 11.34 -39.82 -68.65
N ILE A 4 10.83 -40.86 -67.98
CA ILE A 4 9.93 -40.74 -66.82
C ILE A 4 10.77 -40.45 -65.55
N GLN A 5 11.96 -40.97 -65.45
CA GLN A 5 12.84 -40.70 -64.27
C GLN A 5 13.37 -39.28 -64.23
N HIS A 6 13.59 -38.63 -65.33
CA HIS A 6 14.06 -37.26 -65.39
C HIS A 6 12.95 -36.27 -65.02
N SER A 7 11.69 -36.57 -65.33
CA SER A 7 10.55 -35.71 -65.01
C SER A 7 10.24 -35.70 -63.49
N THR A 8 10.31 -36.88 -62.85
CA THR A 8 10.07 -36.99 -61.40
C THR A 8 11.20 -36.37 -60.56
N PHE A 9 12.46 -36.46 -61.04
CA PHE A 9 13.59 -35.85 -60.38
C PHE A 9 13.54 -34.31 -60.40
N ASN A 10 13.19 -33.73 -61.55
CA ASN A 10 12.99 -32.28 -61.67
C ASN A 10 11.79 -31.75 -60.83
N PHE A 11 10.73 -32.52 -60.76
CA PHE A 11 9.56 -32.19 -59.90
C PHE A 11 9.93 -32.15 -58.41
N PHE A 12 10.73 -33.13 -57.92
CA PHE A 12 11.23 -33.14 -56.55
C PHE A 12 12.16 -31.97 -56.22
N ILE A 13 13.01 -31.57 -57.14
CA ILE A 13 13.88 -30.40 -56.97
C ILE A 13 13.08 -29.10 -56.93
N MET A 14 12.04 -28.99 -57.77
CA MET A 14 11.15 -27.85 -57.78
C MET A 14 10.37 -27.69 -56.48
N ILE A 15 9.83 -28.80 -55.91
CA ILE A 15 9.15 -28.81 -54.65
C ILE A 15 10.10 -28.43 -53.48
N LYS A 16 11.32 -28.96 -53.47
CA LYS A 16 12.31 -28.57 -52.44
C LYS A 16 12.64 -27.06 -52.52
N LYS A 17 12.83 -26.50 -53.70
CA LYS A 17 13.07 -25.06 -53.87
C LYS A 17 11.87 -24.23 -53.44
N LEU A 18 10.63 -24.66 -53.74
CA LEU A 18 9.41 -24.00 -53.34
C LEU A 18 9.26 -24.01 -51.81
N PHE A 19 9.56 -25.17 -51.18
CA PHE A 19 9.50 -25.34 -49.73
C PHE A 19 10.54 -24.50 -48.99
N THR A 20 11.76 -24.41 -49.54
CA THR A 20 12.83 -23.54 -49.01
C THR A 20 12.43 -22.05 -49.14
N LEU A 21 11.83 -21.65 -50.25
CA LEU A 21 11.34 -20.29 -50.46
C LEU A 21 10.21 -19.93 -49.47
N PHE A 22 9.32 -20.90 -49.19
CA PHE A 22 8.21 -20.73 -48.24
C PHE A 22 8.71 -20.59 -46.79
N ILE A 23 9.74 -21.38 -46.40
CA ILE A 23 10.40 -21.28 -45.09
C ILE A 23 11.11 -19.94 -44.96
N CYS A 24 11.83 -19.46 -45.98
CA CYS A 24 12.50 -18.16 -45.98
C CYS A 24 11.47 -17.02 -45.89
N MET A 25 10.34 -17.07 -46.59
CA MET A 25 9.29 -16.06 -46.49
C MET A 25 8.60 -16.08 -45.11
N PHE A 26 8.39 -17.26 -44.52
CA PHE A 26 7.82 -17.38 -43.17
C PHE A 26 8.79 -16.89 -42.09
N SER A 27 10.07 -17.14 -42.24
CA SER A 27 11.12 -16.61 -41.32
C SER A 27 11.24 -15.09 -41.42
N PHE A 28 11.05 -14.50 -42.59
CA PHE A 28 11.09 -13.05 -42.78
C PHE A 28 9.83 -12.35 -42.24
N ALA A 29 8.68 -13.03 -42.26
CA ALA A 29 7.44 -12.52 -41.66
C ALA A 29 7.47 -12.49 -40.13
N MET A 30 8.29 -13.34 -39.47
CA MET A 30 8.43 -13.38 -38.01
C MET A 30 9.37 -12.29 -37.46
N THR A 31 10.16 -11.63 -38.30
CA THR A 31 11.08 -10.56 -37.86
C THR A 31 10.44 -9.17 -37.83
N PHE A 32 9.19 -9.02 -38.25
CA PHE A 32 8.43 -7.77 -38.19
C PHE A 32 7.39 -7.72 -37.06
N THR A 33 7.46 -8.61 -36.06
CA THR A 33 6.92 -8.24 -34.77
C THR A 33 7.90 -7.24 -34.13
N SER A 34 7.98 -6.07 -34.73
CA SER A 34 8.41 -4.87 -34.05
C SER A 34 7.59 -4.82 -32.76
N CYS A 35 8.21 -4.90 -31.61
CA CYS A 35 7.67 -4.20 -30.45
C CYS A 35 7.34 -2.82 -30.97
N SER A 36 6.07 -2.47 -31.06
CA SER A 36 5.71 -1.07 -31.04
C SER A 36 6.25 -0.60 -29.69
N ASP A 37 7.39 0.07 -29.71
CA ASP A 37 7.71 1.02 -28.67
C ASP A 37 6.59 2.08 -28.77
N GLU A 38 5.42 1.76 -28.24
CA GLU A 38 4.52 2.79 -27.79
C GLU A 38 5.35 3.53 -26.75
N ALA A 39 5.90 4.65 -27.17
CA ALA A 39 6.60 5.55 -26.28
C ALA A 39 5.62 5.83 -25.14
N PHE A 40 5.98 5.34 -23.95
CA PHE A 40 5.16 5.53 -22.74
C PHE A 40 4.99 7.05 -22.60
N ASP A 41 3.76 7.54 -22.81
CA ASP A 41 3.44 8.95 -22.71
C ASP A 41 3.47 9.36 -21.24
N VAL A 42 4.66 9.76 -20.78
CA VAL A 42 4.92 10.18 -19.41
C VAL A 42 4.04 11.37 -19.01
N ASP A 43 3.62 12.19 -19.97
CA ASP A 43 2.76 13.35 -19.72
C ASP A 43 1.30 12.96 -19.46
N SER A 44 0.90 11.75 -19.85
CA SER A 44 -0.45 11.21 -19.58
C SER A 44 -0.58 10.56 -18.20
N VAL A 45 0.52 10.29 -17.51
CA VAL A 45 0.55 9.59 -16.21
C VAL A 45 0.69 10.61 -15.07
N ASN A 46 -0.04 10.38 -13.99
CA ASN A 46 0.09 11.21 -12.80
C ASN A 46 1.54 11.15 -12.27
N LYS A 47 2.07 12.27 -11.82
CA LYS A 47 3.41 12.33 -11.20
C LYS A 47 3.43 11.64 -9.85
N GLN A 48 2.34 11.78 -9.09
CA GLN A 48 2.25 11.20 -7.76
C GLN A 48 0.82 10.79 -7.41
N THR A 49 0.68 9.63 -6.78
CA THR A 49 -0.54 9.23 -6.08
C THR A 49 -0.26 9.08 -4.60
N ILE A 50 -1.05 9.74 -3.78
CA ILE A 50 -0.97 9.69 -2.32
C ILE A 50 -2.15 8.85 -1.82
N LEU A 51 -1.86 7.74 -1.14
CA LEU A 51 -2.85 7.01 -0.36
C LEU A 51 -2.86 7.56 1.07
N VAL A 52 -3.99 8.08 1.49
CA VAL A 52 -4.28 8.38 2.89
C VAL A 52 -5.00 7.16 3.47
N TYR A 53 -4.33 6.47 4.40
CA TYR A 53 -4.78 5.22 4.98
C TYR A 53 -5.26 5.45 6.40
N TYR A 54 -6.59 5.44 6.58
CA TYR A 54 -7.29 5.64 7.85
C TYR A 54 -8.10 4.39 8.19
N PRO A 55 -7.43 3.30 8.64
CA PRO A 55 -8.10 2.07 9.02
C PRO A 55 -8.93 2.25 10.29
N TRP A 56 -9.70 1.22 10.65
CA TRP A 56 -10.46 1.25 11.89
C TRP A 56 -9.54 1.28 13.11
N THR A 57 -9.71 2.27 13.95
CA THR A 57 -8.91 2.47 15.17
C THR A 57 -9.68 2.16 16.45
N GLY A 58 -10.96 1.83 16.33
CA GLY A 58 -11.85 1.48 17.43
C GLY A 58 -11.95 -0.03 17.67
N SER A 59 -13.04 -0.42 18.29
CA SER A 59 -13.48 -1.80 18.49
C SER A 59 -14.89 -1.97 17.94
N THR A 60 -15.57 -3.04 18.26
CA THR A 60 -17.01 -3.23 17.96
C THR A 60 -17.90 -2.27 18.75
N THR A 61 -17.40 -1.70 19.84
CA THR A 61 -18.14 -0.81 20.76
C THR A 61 -17.57 0.60 20.87
N SER A 62 -16.37 0.84 20.32
CA SER A 62 -15.68 2.14 20.37
C SER A 62 -15.36 2.61 18.97
N SER A 63 -15.59 3.88 18.67
CA SER A 63 -15.29 4.49 17.37
C SER A 63 -13.82 4.87 17.17
N GLY A 64 -12.98 4.77 18.21
CA GLY A 64 -11.58 5.18 18.15
C GLY A 64 -11.40 6.62 17.66
N LEU A 65 -10.49 6.84 16.72
CA LEU A 65 -10.18 8.15 16.14
C LEU A 65 -11.09 8.55 14.96
N LYS A 66 -12.14 7.76 14.65
CA LYS A 66 -12.98 7.97 13.46
C LYS A 66 -13.32 9.43 13.16
N GLN A 67 -13.81 10.16 14.18
CA GLN A 67 -14.27 11.54 13.98
C GLN A 67 -13.11 12.49 13.63
N TYR A 68 -11.96 12.31 14.27
CA TYR A 68 -10.77 13.10 13.99
C TYR A 68 -10.26 12.85 12.57
N LEU A 69 -10.22 11.58 12.16
CA LEU A 69 -9.79 11.19 10.82
C LEU A 69 -10.77 11.68 9.75
N ALA A 70 -12.08 11.69 10.03
CA ALA A 70 -13.07 12.29 9.13
C ALA A 70 -12.83 13.80 8.96
N ASN A 71 -12.55 14.52 10.03
CA ASN A 71 -12.22 15.95 9.98
C ASN A 71 -10.91 16.20 9.19
N ASN A 72 -9.93 15.31 9.31
CA ASN A 72 -8.70 15.39 8.50
C ASN A 72 -9.00 15.24 7.00
N ILE A 73 -9.91 14.34 6.62
CA ILE A 73 -10.34 14.21 5.21
C ILE A 73 -11.01 15.51 4.74
N ASP A 74 -11.86 16.13 5.56
CA ASP A 74 -12.47 17.42 5.23
C ASP A 74 -11.42 18.51 5.03
N SER A 75 -10.37 18.52 5.85
CA SER A 75 -9.25 19.46 5.73
C SER A 75 -8.43 19.21 4.45
N ILE A 76 -8.21 17.96 4.07
CA ILE A 76 -7.59 17.59 2.80
C ILE A 76 -8.43 18.12 1.63
N CYS A 77 -9.75 17.91 1.65
CA CYS A 77 -10.65 18.41 0.61
C CYS A 77 -10.59 19.95 0.52
N GLN A 78 -10.57 20.66 1.65
CA GLN A 78 -10.41 22.11 1.68
C GLN A 78 -9.06 22.55 1.07
N GLY A 79 -7.99 21.84 1.37
CA GLY A 79 -6.67 22.09 0.78
C GLY A 79 -6.66 21.92 -0.75
N ILE A 80 -7.33 20.90 -1.27
CA ILE A 80 -7.50 20.67 -2.70
C ILE A 80 -8.29 21.81 -3.34
N VAL A 81 -9.39 22.25 -2.72
CA VAL A 81 -10.18 23.39 -3.19
C VAL A 81 -9.35 24.67 -3.22
N ALA A 82 -8.60 24.95 -2.16
CA ALA A 82 -7.72 26.13 -2.07
C ALA A 82 -6.65 26.16 -3.17
N LYS A 83 -6.14 24.98 -3.54
CA LYS A 83 -5.18 24.78 -4.64
C LYS A 83 -5.83 24.74 -6.03
N LYS A 84 -7.16 24.73 -6.11
CA LYS A 84 -7.93 24.59 -7.36
C LYS A 84 -7.63 23.27 -8.09
N GLY A 85 -7.45 22.18 -7.35
CA GLY A 85 -7.14 20.85 -7.84
C GLY A 85 -5.77 20.35 -7.41
N LEU A 86 -5.36 19.22 -7.98
CA LEU A 86 -4.14 18.49 -7.62
C LEU A 86 -3.09 18.48 -8.75
N SER A 87 -3.36 19.19 -9.87
CA SER A 87 -2.51 19.12 -11.09
C SER A 87 -2.28 17.66 -11.53
N ASP A 88 -1.01 17.26 -11.64
CA ASP A 88 -0.60 15.90 -12.05
C ASP A 88 -0.55 14.91 -10.89
N SER A 89 -1.29 15.16 -9.82
CA SER A 89 -1.31 14.29 -8.63
C SER A 89 -2.71 13.79 -8.34
N ARG A 90 -2.79 12.64 -7.65
CA ARG A 90 -4.04 12.05 -7.17
C ARG A 90 -3.98 11.85 -5.66
N VAL A 91 -5.10 11.96 -5.02
CA VAL A 91 -5.26 11.60 -3.59
C VAL A 91 -6.38 10.60 -3.48
N MET A 92 -6.05 9.42 -3.00
CA MET A 92 -7.00 8.39 -2.64
C MET A 92 -7.06 8.25 -1.12
N VAL A 93 -8.23 8.02 -0.58
CA VAL A 93 -8.46 7.90 0.86
C VAL A 93 -9.12 6.57 1.17
N PHE A 94 -8.42 5.72 1.91
CA PHE A 94 -9.03 4.58 2.55
C PHE A 94 -9.54 5.01 3.92
N PHE A 95 -10.83 4.95 4.15
CA PHE A 95 -11.44 5.38 5.39
C PHE A 95 -12.40 4.34 5.96
N SER A 96 -12.19 3.98 7.23
CA SER A 96 -13.06 3.06 7.96
C SER A 96 -14.13 3.82 8.73
N GLU A 97 -15.37 3.68 8.28
CA GLU A 97 -16.54 4.28 8.93
C GLU A 97 -17.00 3.51 10.16
N LYS A 98 -16.81 2.17 10.13
CA LYS A 98 -17.16 1.21 11.16
C LYS A 98 -16.15 0.06 11.14
N TYR A 99 -16.19 -0.78 12.18
CA TYR A 99 -15.37 -1.99 12.26
C TYR A 99 -15.55 -2.96 11.08
N ASN A 100 -16.71 -2.94 10.41
CA ASN A 100 -17.04 -3.79 9.26
C ASN A 100 -17.42 -3.00 8.02
N LYS A 101 -17.01 -1.75 7.92
CA LYS A 101 -17.25 -0.93 6.72
C LYS A 101 -16.15 0.09 6.53
N SER A 102 -15.36 -0.16 5.49
CA SER A 102 -14.31 0.75 5.04
C SER A 102 -14.48 1.00 3.55
N THR A 103 -14.14 2.18 3.07
CA THR A 103 -14.26 2.53 1.66
C THR A 103 -12.98 3.20 1.19
N LEU A 104 -12.51 2.79 0.02
CA LEU A 104 -11.48 3.50 -0.74
C LEU A 104 -12.18 4.53 -1.62
N TYR A 105 -11.84 5.80 -1.44
CA TYR A 105 -12.34 6.93 -2.21
C TYR A 105 -11.25 7.53 -3.07
N ASP A 106 -11.62 8.02 -4.25
CA ASP A 106 -10.83 8.93 -5.05
C ASP A 106 -11.34 10.37 -4.82
N LEU A 107 -10.44 11.31 -4.48
CA LEU A 107 -10.78 12.69 -4.27
C LEU A 107 -10.66 13.47 -5.57
N GLN A 108 -11.79 13.81 -6.18
CA GLN A 108 -11.85 14.50 -7.47
C GLN A 108 -12.31 15.94 -7.30
N TYR A 109 -11.46 16.89 -7.74
CA TYR A 109 -11.83 18.32 -7.74
C TYR A 109 -12.74 18.61 -8.93
N ASP A 110 -13.89 19.22 -8.65
CA ASP A 110 -14.78 19.76 -9.65
C ASP A 110 -14.57 21.28 -9.76
N ALA A 111 -14.06 21.72 -10.89
CA ALA A 111 -13.75 23.13 -11.15
C ALA A 111 -15.03 23.98 -11.32
N ALA A 112 -16.14 23.39 -11.73
CA ALA A 112 -17.39 24.11 -11.94
C ALA A 112 -18.06 24.46 -10.60
N SER A 113 -18.18 23.50 -9.71
CA SER A 113 -18.75 23.67 -8.36
C SER A 113 -17.73 24.16 -7.33
N LYS A 114 -16.44 24.10 -7.64
CA LYS A 114 -15.32 24.38 -6.73
C LYS A 114 -15.37 23.52 -5.45
N THR A 115 -15.73 22.26 -5.63
CA THR A 115 -15.83 21.27 -4.54
C THR A 115 -14.96 20.04 -4.83
N VAL A 116 -14.76 19.21 -3.82
CA VAL A 116 -14.15 17.90 -3.98
C VAL A 116 -15.19 16.82 -3.81
N ASN A 117 -15.35 16.00 -4.82
CA ASN A 117 -16.20 14.80 -4.80
C ASN A 117 -15.40 13.63 -4.24
N ARG A 118 -15.95 12.91 -3.26
CA ARG A 118 -15.42 11.64 -2.75
C ARG A 118 -16.05 10.52 -3.56
N VAL A 119 -15.37 10.09 -4.60
CA VAL A 119 -15.86 9.04 -5.50
C VAL A 119 -15.49 7.68 -4.90
N PRO A 120 -16.48 6.84 -4.52
CA PRO A 120 -16.17 5.52 -3.97
C PRO A 120 -15.62 4.61 -5.07
N VAL A 121 -14.49 3.96 -4.80
CA VAL A 121 -13.81 3.01 -5.68
C VAL A 121 -14.14 1.58 -5.26
N LYS A 122 -13.98 1.28 -3.97
CA LYS A 122 -14.21 -0.06 -3.42
C LYS A 122 -14.60 0.00 -1.94
N THR A 123 -15.55 -0.86 -1.56
CA THR A 123 -15.96 -1.05 -0.16
C THR A 123 -15.42 -2.37 0.37
N TYR A 124 -15.01 -2.37 1.62
CA TYR A 124 -14.49 -3.51 2.38
C TYR A 124 -15.42 -3.73 3.59
N GLU A 125 -15.89 -4.95 3.78
CA GLU A 125 -16.80 -5.33 4.87
C GLU A 125 -16.10 -6.15 5.96
N ASP A 126 -14.77 -6.30 5.83
CA ASP A 126 -13.91 -7.04 6.73
C ASP A 126 -12.69 -6.20 7.16
N ASN A 127 -11.75 -6.84 7.83
CA ASN A 127 -10.49 -6.26 8.28
C ASN A 127 -9.27 -6.80 7.54
N SER A 128 -9.45 -7.40 6.37
CA SER A 128 -8.36 -7.96 5.55
C SER A 128 -7.26 -6.95 5.26
N TYR A 129 -7.62 -5.68 5.14
CA TYR A 129 -6.69 -4.56 4.95
C TYR A 129 -5.65 -4.38 6.07
N CYS A 130 -5.80 -5.07 7.21
CA CYS A 130 -4.80 -5.13 8.28
C CYS A 130 -3.82 -6.29 8.14
N THR A 131 -3.94 -7.13 7.09
CA THR A 131 -2.98 -8.19 6.77
C THR A 131 -2.05 -7.74 5.65
N ALA A 132 -0.89 -8.39 5.49
CA ALA A 132 0.04 -8.07 4.40
C ALA A 132 -0.61 -8.25 3.03
N GLU A 133 -1.27 -9.38 2.78
CA GLU A 133 -1.98 -9.66 1.53
C GLU A 133 -3.11 -8.67 1.26
N GLY A 134 -3.95 -8.41 2.25
CA GLY A 134 -5.08 -7.50 2.09
C GLY A 134 -4.65 -6.05 1.89
N PHE A 135 -3.55 -5.61 2.54
CA PHE A 135 -2.95 -4.31 2.30
C PHE A 135 -2.31 -4.22 0.91
N ALA A 136 -1.63 -5.28 0.45
CA ALA A 136 -1.13 -5.35 -0.92
C ALA A 136 -2.26 -5.25 -1.95
N ASN A 137 -3.39 -5.93 -1.71
CA ASN A 137 -4.57 -5.84 -2.57
C ASN A 137 -5.16 -4.42 -2.58
N LEU A 138 -5.19 -3.73 -1.43
CA LEU A 138 -5.59 -2.31 -1.37
C LEU A 138 -4.65 -1.43 -2.20
N LEU A 139 -3.34 -1.62 -2.10
CA LEU A 139 -2.36 -0.87 -2.91
C LEU A 139 -2.52 -1.15 -4.41
N ASN A 140 -2.85 -2.38 -4.79
CA ASN A 140 -3.14 -2.73 -6.18
C ASN A 140 -4.41 -2.03 -6.70
N GLU A 141 -5.46 -1.89 -5.88
CA GLU A 141 -6.65 -1.08 -6.22
C GLU A 141 -6.27 0.40 -6.43
N VAL A 142 -5.41 0.95 -5.56
CA VAL A 142 -4.90 2.31 -5.72
C VAL A 142 -4.13 2.46 -7.04
N LYS A 143 -3.24 1.52 -7.34
CA LYS A 143 -2.46 1.51 -8.58
C LYS A 143 -3.33 1.45 -9.83
N GLN A 144 -4.36 0.59 -9.83
CA GLN A 144 -5.26 0.42 -10.96
C GLN A 144 -6.16 1.66 -11.22
N ASN A 145 -6.55 2.37 -10.16
CA ASN A 145 -7.48 3.50 -10.25
C ASN A 145 -6.80 4.86 -10.30
N ALA A 146 -5.53 4.94 -9.89
CA ALA A 146 -4.76 6.16 -9.84
C ALA A 146 -3.26 5.87 -10.13
N GLU A 147 -2.99 5.38 -11.34
CA GLU A 147 -1.63 5.10 -11.78
C GLU A 147 -0.77 6.35 -11.75
N ALA A 148 0.47 6.21 -11.26
CA ALA A 148 1.41 7.32 -11.12
C ALA A 148 2.86 6.85 -11.18
N LEU A 149 3.77 7.79 -11.46
CA LEU A 149 5.21 7.54 -11.44
C LEU A 149 5.73 7.31 -10.02
N ASN A 150 5.08 7.93 -9.02
CA ASN A 150 5.47 7.82 -7.62
C ASN A 150 4.23 7.60 -6.74
N TYR A 151 4.41 6.81 -5.68
CA TYR A 151 3.38 6.58 -4.68
C TYR A 151 3.86 7.04 -3.31
N ALA A 152 2.94 7.59 -2.52
CA ALA A 152 3.20 7.98 -1.14
C ALA A 152 2.07 7.47 -0.24
N LEU A 153 2.40 7.24 1.03
CA LEU A 153 1.48 6.69 2.02
C LEU A 153 1.44 7.59 3.26
N ILE A 154 0.24 8.01 3.63
CA ILE A 154 -0.04 8.72 4.88
C ILE A 154 -0.89 7.82 5.76
N ILE A 155 -0.44 7.50 6.96
CA ILE A 155 -1.11 6.59 7.89
C ILE A 155 -1.55 7.37 9.12
N GLY A 156 -2.86 7.55 9.30
CA GLY A 156 -3.43 8.21 10.48
C GLY A 156 -4.09 7.19 11.40
N VAL A 157 -3.49 6.94 12.57
CA VAL A 157 -3.86 5.86 13.49
C VAL A 157 -3.36 6.11 14.90
N HIS A 158 -3.72 5.22 15.83
CA HIS A 158 -2.94 5.07 17.07
C HIS A 158 -1.64 4.33 16.77
N GLY A 159 -0.53 4.78 17.35
CA GLY A 159 0.74 4.05 17.37
C GLY A 159 1.05 3.51 18.75
N SER A 160 1.64 2.33 18.83
CA SER A 160 2.13 1.74 20.07
C SER A 160 3.62 1.98 20.27
N GLY A 161 4.07 1.97 21.53
CA GLY A 161 5.47 1.74 21.86
C GLY A 161 5.88 0.28 21.61
N TRP A 162 7.08 -0.09 22.08
CA TRP A 162 7.54 -1.47 22.07
C TRP A 162 6.67 -2.35 22.96
N THR A 163 6.32 -3.53 22.45
CA THR A 163 5.63 -4.59 23.18
C THR A 163 6.15 -5.95 22.72
N TYR A 164 6.01 -6.99 23.55
CA TYR A 164 6.21 -8.34 23.06
C TYR A 164 5.14 -8.69 22.03
N ALA A 165 5.53 -9.41 20.98
CA ALA A 165 4.60 -9.81 19.93
C ALA A 165 3.43 -10.65 20.47
N GLU A 166 3.66 -11.43 21.52
CA GLU A 166 2.65 -12.20 22.25
C GLU A 166 1.68 -11.30 23.04
N ASP A 167 2.18 -10.25 23.68
CA ASP A 167 1.38 -9.31 24.48
C ASP A 167 0.52 -8.41 23.61
N TRP A 168 0.87 -8.24 22.33
CA TRP A 168 0.05 -7.52 21.38
C TRP A 168 -1.36 -8.10 21.24
N VAL A 169 -1.55 -9.41 21.52
CA VAL A 169 -2.86 -10.08 21.57
C VAL A 169 -3.71 -9.57 22.72
N ASN A 170 -3.05 -9.28 23.85
CA ASN A 170 -3.63 -8.89 25.13
C ASN A 170 -3.11 -7.51 25.56
N TYR A 171 -3.02 -6.57 24.63
CA TYR A 171 -2.54 -5.22 24.96
C TYR A 171 -3.31 -4.73 26.19
N PRO A 172 -2.64 -4.61 27.34
CA PRO A 172 -3.33 -4.24 28.56
C PRO A 172 -3.86 -2.82 28.38
N ASN A 173 -5.12 -2.61 28.73
CA ASN A 173 -5.72 -1.29 28.92
C ASN A 173 -5.02 -0.62 30.12
N TYR A 174 -3.75 -0.29 29.98
CA TYR A 174 -3.10 0.59 30.93
C TYR A 174 -3.72 1.97 30.73
N ALA A 175 -4.57 2.36 31.69
CA ALA A 175 -4.85 3.75 31.89
C ALA A 175 -3.50 4.49 31.83
N ARG A 176 -3.35 5.44 30.89
CA ARG A 176 -2.19 6.32 30.85
C ARG A 176 -1.92 6.76 32.29
N PRO A 177 -0.70 6.63 32.82
CA PRO A 177 -0.36 7.36 34.01
C PRO A 177 -0.61 8.83 33.67
N SER A 178 -1.62 9.43 34.30
CA SER A 178 -1.82 10.87 34.15
C SER A 178 -0.54 11.51 34.64
N PHE A 179 0.12 12.25 33.75
CA PHE A 179 1.30 13.03 34.07
C PHE A 179 0.87 14.00 35.20
N GLY A 180 1.25 13.70 36.45
CA GLY A 180 0.90 14.52 37.60
C GLY A 180 0.23 13.83 38.80
N SER A 181 -0.13 12.54 38.76
CA SER A 181 -0.56 11.85 39.97
C SER A 181 0.66 11.22 40.67
N THR A 182 0.97 11.76 41.84
CA THR A 182 1.88 11.14 42.80
C THR A 182 1.44 9.71 43.07
N ALA A 183 2.23 8.76 42.57
CA ALA A 183 2.00 7.33 42.76
C ALA A 183 2.10 7.01 44.25
N THR A 184 0.98 6.76 44.89
CA THR A 184 0.92 6.05 46.15
C THR A 184 1.05 4.57 45.83
N THR A 185 2.22 3.99 46.18
CA THR A 185 2.49 2.59 46.55
C THR A 185 1.70 1.51 45.81
N GLY A 186 1.85 1.41 44.52
CA GLY A 186 1.65 0.17 43.77
C GLY A 186 2.92 -0.07 42.96
N LYS A 187 3.50 -1.29 42.99
CA LYS A 187 4.60 -1.63 42.11
C LYS A 187 4.26 -1.10 40.71
N PRO A 188 5.12 -0.32 40.05
CA PRO A 188 4.95 -0.09 38.64
C PRO A 188 5.01 -1.47 38.00
N SER A 189 3.90 -1.93 37.47
CA SER A 189 3.94 -3.02 36.52
C SER A 189 4.61 -2.44 35.30
N SER A 190 5.92 -2.52 35.31
CA SER A 190 6.77 -1.99 34.29
C SER A 190 6.68 -2.91 33.08
N ALA A 191 5.67 -2.71 32.24
CA ALA A 191 5.74 -3.19 30.87
C ALA A 191 7.04 -2.72 30.19
N PHE A 192 7.66 -1.67 30.72
CA PHE A 192 8.93 -1.13 30.21
C PHE A 192 10.19 -1.50 31.01
N SER A 193 10.09 -1.94 32.25
CA SER A 193 11.28 -2.21 33.07
C SER A 193 11.89 -3.60 32.91
N GLY A 194 11.33 -4.42 32.04
CA GLY A 194 11.82 -5.77 31.74
C GLY A 194 12.16 -6.04 30.28
N ILE A 195 11.88 -5.10 29.37
CA ILE A 195 12.26 -5.28 27.97
C ILE A 195 13.77 -5.11 27.87
N GLN A 196 14.49 -6.21 27.85
CA GLN A 196 15.88 -6.22 27.42
C GLN A 196 15.89 -6.04 25.91
N PHE A 197 16.27 -4.85 25.44
CA PHE A 197 16.54 -4.59 24.03
C PHE A 197 17.74 -5.44 23.60
N GLY A 198 17.48 -6.61 23.06
CA GLY A 198 18.51 -7.51 22.59
C GLY A 198 18.00 -8.93 22.54
N SER A 199 17.47 -9.33 21.39
CA SER A 199 17.42 -10.69 20.86
C SER A 199 17.16 -11.82 21.87
N ASP A 200 16.01 -11.81 22.52
CA ASP A 200 15.44 -13.06 22.97
C ASP A 200 14.59 -13.59 21.80
N PRO A 201 15.07 -14.61 21.04
CA PRO A 201 14.33 -15.15 19.91
C PRO A 201 13.01 -15.80 20.34
N ASP A 202 12.86 -16.16 21.61
CA ASP A 202 11.66 -16.78 22.15
C ASP A 202 10.60 -15.71 22.52
N HIS A 203 11.00 -14.45 22.70
CA HIS A 203 10.13 -13.32 23.03
C HIS A 203 10.37 -12.12 22.10
N PRO A 204 10.02 -12.22 20.80
CA PRO A 204 10.22 -11.12 19.86
C PRO A 204 9.38 -9.90 20.25
N VAL A 205 9.99 -8.73 20.14
CA VAL A 205 9.31 -7.45 20.34
C VAL A 205 8.86 -6.88 19.01
N THR A 206 7.73 -6.15 19.03
CA THR A 206 7.17 -5.50 17.84
C THR A 206 6.63 -4.12 18.17
N ARG A 207 6.34 -3.35 17.15
CA ARG A 207 5.53 -2.13 17.21
C ARG A 207 4.34 -2.30 16.31
N PHE A 208 3.20 -1.84 16.72
CA PHE A 208 1.99 -1.88 15.92
C PHE A 208 1.27 -0.51 15.87
N PHE A 209 0.40 -0.37 14.92
CA PHE A 209 -0.47 0.78 14.74
C PHE A 209 -1.88 0.34 14.36
N GLY A 210 -2.87 1.21 14.56
CA GLY A 210 -4.28 0.91 14.29
C GLY A 210 -5.12 0.98 15.54
N SER A 211 -5.92 -0.07 15.81
CA SER A 211 -6.72 -0.16 17.03
C SER A 211 -5.87 -0.60 18.22
N VAL A 212 -5.96 0.13 19.32
CA VAL A 212 -5.36 -0.28 20.60
C VAL A 212 -6.29 -1.17 21.41
N ASN A 213 -7.53 -1.39 20.94
CA ASN A 213 -8.56 -2.15 21.64
C ASN A 213 -8.87 -3.48 20.95
N SER A 214 -8.37 -3.70 19.75
CA SER A 214 -8.63 -4.92 18.98
C SER A 214 -7.49 -5.22 18.03
N LYS A 215 -6.80 -6.34 18.25
CA LYS A 215 -5.72 -6.82 17.39
C LYS A 215 -6.15 -6.98 15.93
N SER A 216 -7.40 -7.39 15.71
CA SER A 216 -7.94 -7.61 14.35
C SER A 216 -7.97 -6.34 13.50
N TYR A 217 -7.86 -5.15 14.10
CA TYR A 217 -7.82 -3.85 13.43
C TYR A 217 -6.49 -3.13 13.65
N ALA A 218 -5.45 -3.89 13.90
CA ALA A 218 -4.10 -3.38 14.06
C ALA A 218 -3.13 -4.13 13.16
N MET A 219 -2.04 -3.47 12.81
CA MET A 219 -0.99 -3.99 11.94
C MET A 219 0.36 -3.67 12.58
N ASP A 220 1.31 -4.58 12.51
CA ASP A 220 2.69 -4.28 12.90
C ASP A 220 3.53 -3.80 11.71
N ILE A 221 4.69 -3.23 12.01
CA ILE A 221 5.55 -2.64 10.99
C ILE A 221 6.07 -3.68 9.98
N PRO A 222 6.49 -4.89 10.39
CA PRO A 222 6.87 -5.95 9.44
C PRO A 222 5.74 -6.33 8.48
N THR A 223 4.50 -6.43 8.97
CA THR A 223 3.32 -6.71 8.13
C THR A 223 3.06 -5.60 7.12
N LEU A 224 3.20 -4.33 7.51
CA LEU A 224 3.12 -3.19 6.60
C LEU A 224 4.19 -3.27 5.49
N ALA A 225 5.45 -3.51 5.89
CA ALA A 225 6.57 -3.63 4.95
C ALA A 225 6.32 -4.77 3.94
N GLU A 226 5.84 -5.92 4.43
CA GLU A 226 5.52 -7.07 3.58
C GLU A 226 4.37 -6.76 2.61
N GLY A 227 3.30 -6.11 3.07
CA GLY A 227 2.20 -5.73 2.20
C GLY A 227 2.62 -4.76 1.10
N ILE A 228 3.47 -3.77 1.39
CA ILE A 228 4.03 -2.88 0.37
C ILE A 228 4.90 -3.69 -0.62
N ARG A 229 5.74 -4.61 -0.13
CA ARG A 229 6.59 -5.45 -0.99
C ARG A 229 5.77 -6.33 -1.91
N GLN A 230 4.70 -6.97 -1.42
CA GLN A 230 3.81 -7.81 -2.22
C GLN A 230 3.07 -7.04 -3.32
N SER A 231 2.77 -5.76 -3.10
CA SER A 231 2.17 -4.90 -4.14
C SER A 231 3.12 -4.54 -5.28
N GLY A 232 4.43 -4.79 -5.11
CA GLY A 232 5.47 -4.39 -6.05
C GLY A 232 5.75 -2.88 -6.08
N LEU A 233 5.16 -2.11 -5.16
CA LEU A 233 5.41 -0.67 -5.04
C LEU A 233 6.58 -0.38 -4.11
N LYS A 234 7.21 0.78 -4.34
CA LYS A 234 8.09 1.43 -3.38
C LYS A 234 7.56 2.84 -3.13
N MET A 235 7.31 3.18 -1.87
CA MET A 235 6.77 4.47 -1.52
C MET A 235 7.85 5.55 -1.64
N GLN A 236 7.53 6.70 -2.22
CA GLN A 236 8.38 7.87 -2.18
C GLN A 236 8.59 8.34 -0.75
N TYR A 237 7.51 8.35 0.04
CA TYR A 237 7.56 8.54 1.48
C TYR A 237 6.42 7.79 2.18
N ILE A 238 6.66 7.45 3.44
CA ILE A 238 5.63 7.04 4.38
C ILE A 238 5.59 8.09 5.49
N LEU A 239 4.40 8.69 5.71
CA LEU A 239 4.15 9.60 6.80
C LEU A 239 3.25 8.90 7.82
N PHE A 240 3.72 8.78 9.06
CA PHE A 240 2.90 8.35 10.18
C PHE A 240 2.38 9.58 10.94
N ASP A 241 1.09 9.81 10.84
CA ASP A 241 0.32 10.63 11.77
C ASP A 241 -0.12 9.72 12.93
N ALA A 242 0.87 9.30 13.71
CA ALA A 242 0.75 8.33 14.80
C ALA A 242 1.88 8.51 15.81
N CYS A 243 1.62 8.17 17.09
CA CYS A 243 2.62 8.22 18.14
C CYS A 243 3.69 7.15 17.95
N TYR A 244 4.92 7.40 18.43
CA TYR A 244 6.01 6.43 18.60
C TYR A 244 6.53 5.76 17.32
N MET A 245 6.26 6.28 16.13
CA MET A 245 6.74 5.69 14.86
C MET A 245 8.07 6.26 14.36
N GLY A 246 8.56 7.35 14.97
CA GLY A 246 9.84 8.00 14.63
C GLY A 246 11.03 7.38 15.37
N ASN A 247 11.43 6.19 14.95
CA ASN A 247 12.54 5.46 15.56
C ASN A 247 13.32 4.65 14.53
N VAL A 248 14.54 4.22 14.90
CA VAL A 248 15.47 3.54 13.98
C VAL A 248 14.95 2.18 13.53
N GLU A 249 14.23 1.49 14.38
CA GLU A 249 13.71 0.15 14.08
C GLU A 249 12.60 0.21 13.04
N THR A 250 11.66 1.14 13.18
CA THR A 250 10.64 1.39 12.16
C THR A 250 11.29 1.79 10.83
N ALA A 251 12.30 2.66 10.87
CA ALA A 251 13.03 3.04 9.67
C ALA A 251 13.79 1.86 9.05
N TYR A 252 14.37 0.98 9.88
CA TYR A 252 15.08 -0.21 9.40
C TYR A 252 14.14 -1.19 8.71
N GLU A 253 12.97 -1.49 9.30
CA GLU A 253 11.97 -2.38 8.70
C GLU A 253 11.41 -1.84 7.38
N LEU A 254 11.26 -0.53 7.26
CA LEU A 254 10.67 0.11 6.09
C LEU A 254 11.70 0.52 5.01
N LYS A 255 13.02 0.38 5.25
CA LYS A 255 14.10 0.89 4.37
C LYS A 255 14.01 0.43 2.91
N ASP A 256 13.54 -0.79 2.70
CA ASP A 256 13.48 -1.38 1.35
C ASP A 256 12.19 -1.02 0.60
N VAL A 257 11.15 -0.55 1.31
CA VAL A 257 9.82 -0.25 0.77
C VAL A 257 9.48 1.23 0.74
N THR A 258 10.34 2.09 1.29
CA THR A 258 10.18 3.55 1.19
C THR A 258 11.52 4.25 1.01
N ASN A 259 11.51 5.45 0.40
CA ASN A 259 12.69 6.29 0.30
C ASN A 259 12.83 7.21 1.52
N TYR A 260 11.71 7.69 2.09
CA TYR A 260 11.70 8.58 3.24
C TYR A 260 10.65 8.15 4.26
N LEU A 261 10.98 8.29 5.53
CA LEU A 261 10.08 8.12 6.66
C LEU A 261 9.87 9.48 7.33
N ILE A 262 8.61 9.88 7.51
CA ILE A 262 8.21 11.09 8.21
C ILE A 262 7.32 10.65 9.38
N SER A 263 7.74 10.96 10.60
CA SER A 263 7.00 10.52 11.78
C SER A 263 7.43 11.30 13.03
N SER A 264 6.61 11.22 14.07
CA SER A 264 6.89 11.76 15.39
C SER A 264 7.47 10.67 16.31
N SER A 265 8.32 11.07 17.24
CA SER A 265 8.86 10.21 18.32
C SER A 265 7.83 9.95 19.41
#